data_b2fd4adcda28a5fd36ae53019a52de4b
#
_entry.id   b2fd4adcda28a5fd36ae53019a52de4b
#
_cell.length_a   1.000
_cell.length_b   1.000
_cell.length_c   1.000
_cell.angle_alpha   90.00
_cell.angle_beta   90.00
_cell.angle_gamma   90.00
#
_symmetry.space_group_name_H-M   'P 1'
#
loop_
_entity.id
_entity.type
_entity.pdbx_description
1 polymer ?
#
loop_
_entity_poly.entity_id
_entity_poly.type
_entity_poly.pdbx_seq_one_letter_code
_entity_poly.pdbx_strand_id
1 'polypeptide(L)'
;MLAFLCCALLIHQQGTPPSGRAILAAMHDRYVGKWYRTLTFVQQNTATAPDGGIQHSTWLEYAALPGRLRIDFQPRDSAAGALFVRDSQFVFKGGRLTSATAFVHPLMVLGFDVYFDTVERSAARLEQLGFDLATVHEDTWQGRPVYVVGAPAGDQHTRQFWVDKERLVFVRLLEPAQRDTTRTSDIRFNDYRPAGGAWVSAEVAFLVDGKQRWLEQYTEIRTETALPDSLFDPRRWGSPKD
;
A
#
# COMPACT_ATOMS: atom_id res chain seq x y z
N MET A 1 -22.83 53.03 -28.08
CA MET A 1 -22.95 51.55 -28.22
C MET A 1 -22.13 50.91 -27.11
N LEU A 2 -22.80 50.49 -26.02
CA LEU A 2 -22.16 49.75 -24.91
C LEU A 2 -22.32 48.25 -25.21
N ALA A 3 -21.22 47.54 -25.39
CA ALA A 3 -21.21 46.09 -25.50
C ALA A 3 -21.18 45.48 -24.08
N PHE A 4 -22.25 44.80 -23.68
CA PHE A 4 -22.30 43.96 -22.47
C PHE A 4 -21.54 42.66 -22.73
N LEU A 5 -20.42 42.47 -22.07
CA LEU A 5 -19.65 41.21 -22.04
C LEU A 5 -20.33 40.29 -21.03
N CYS A 6 -21.14 39.32 -21.52
CA CYS A 6 -21.71 38.29 -20.65
C CYS A 6 -20.63 37.25 -20.33
N CYS A 7 -20.06 37.33 -19.13
CA CYS A 7 -19.20 36.28 -18.60
C CYS A 7 -20.08 35.11 -18.14
N ALA A 8 -20.23 34.06 -18.97
CA ALA A 8 -20.86 32.82 -18.56
C ALA A 8 -19.97 32.10 -17.55
N LEU A 9 -20.34 32.15 -16.27
CA LEU A 9 -19.80 31.27 -15.23
C LEU A 9 -20.21 29.83 -15.56
N LEU A 10 -19.27 29.03 -16.05
CA LEU A 10 -19.40 27.58 -16.13
C LEU A 10 -19.39 27.03 -14.69
N ILE A 11 -20.56 26.85 -14.10
CA ILE A 11 -20.76 26.10 -12.87
C ILE A 11 -20.44 24.64 -13.23
N HIS A 12 -19.24 24.17 -12.89
CA HIS A 12 -18.95 22.75 -12.86
C HIS A 12 -19.85 22.12 -11.80
N GLN A 13 -20.89 21.41 -12.23
CA GLN A 13 -21.63 20.52 -11.34
C GLN A 13 -20.65 19.41 -10.92
N GLN A 14 -20.08 19.54 -9.73
CA GLN A 14 -19.35 18.44 -9.09
C GLN A 14 -20.40 17.38 -8.75
N GLY A 15 -20.43 16.30 -9.53
CA GLY A 15 -21.22 15.12 -9.19
C GLY A 15 -20.79 14.59 -7.81
N THR A 16 -21.72 13.97 -7.08
CA THR A 16 -21.39 13.29 -5.81
C THR A 16 -20.25 12.31 -6.03
N PRO A 17 -19.19 12.32 -5.19
CA PRO A 17 -18.10 11.34 -5.30
C PRO A 17 -18.66 9.91 -5.26
N PRO A 18 -18.04 8.95 -5.97
CA PRO A 18 -18.44 7.56 -5.89
C PRO A 18 -18.20 7.02 -4.47
N SER A 19 -18.96 6.01 -4.03
CA SER A 19 -18.70 5.35 -2.74
C SER A 19 -17.33 4.67 -2.72
N GLY A 20 -16.77 4.41 -1.54
CA GLY A 20 -15.52 3.66 -1.41
C GLY A 20 -15.56 2.29 -2.08
N ARG A 21 -16.71 1.58 -2.02
CA ARG A 21 -16.91 0.32 -2.76
C ARG A 21 -16.87 0.51 -4.27
N ALA A 22 -17.43 1.59 -4.80
CA ALA A 22 -17.36 1.89 -6.22
C ALA A 22 -15.93 2.23 -6.67
N ILE A 23 -15.13 2.88 -5.80
CA ILE A 23 -13.70 3.13 -6.07
C ILE A 23 -12.92 1.82 -6.09
N LEU A 24 -13.14 0.91 -5.13
CA LEU A 24 -12.52 -0.43 -5.13
C LEU A 24 -12.91 -1.23 -6.38
N ALA A 25 -14.16 -1.14 -6.81
CA ALA A 25 -14.60 -1.76 -8.07
C ALA A 25 -13.86 -1.17 -9.28
N ALA A 26 -13.71 0.15 -9.36
CA ALA A 26 -12.99 0.81 -10.45
C ALA A 26 -11.49 0.41 -10.46
N MET A 27 -10.84 0.28 -9.29
CA MET A 27 -9.46 -0.22 -9.17
C MET A 27 -9.36 -1.66 -9.70
N HIS A 28 -10.24 -2.56 -9.26
CA HIS A 28 -10.30 -3.95 -9.70
C HIS A 28 -10.53 -4.03 -11.21
N ASP A 29 -11.58 -3.41 -11.73
CA ASP A 29 -11.98 -3.52 -13.14
C ASP A 29 -10.95 -2.94 -14.10
N ARG A 30 -10.20 -1.91 -13.67
CA ARG A 30 -9.11 -1.32 -14.45
C ARG A 30 -8.01 -2.33 -14.73
N TYR A 31 -7.70 -3.22 -13.75
CA TYR A 31 -6.49 -4.03 -13.76
C TYR A 31 -6.73 -5.53 -13.69
N VAL A 32 -7.96 -6.01 -13.56
CA VAL A 32 -8.26 -7.45 -13.58
C VAL A 32 -7.67 -8.11 -14.82
N GLY A 33 -6.87 -9.16 -14.61
CA GLY A 33 -6.16 -9.87 -15.67
C GLY A 33 -4.96 -9.15 -16.30
N LYS A 34 -4.62 -7.92 -15.84
CA LYS A 34 -3.51 -7.10 -16.35
C LYS A 34 -2.42 -6.85 -15.32
N TRP A 35 -2.76 -6.89 -14.01
CA TRP A 35 -1.79 -6.70 -12.94
C TRP A 35 -0.85 -7.90 -12.89
N TYR A 36 0.45 -7.66 -12.64
CA TYR A 36 1.45 -8.72 -12.51
C TYR A 36 1.10 -9.67 -11.34
N ARG A 37 1.38 -10.96 -11.51
CA ARG A 37 1.09 -11.97 -10.49
C ARG A 37 2.23 -12.17 -9.50
N THR A 38 3.44 -11.84 -9.90
CA THR A 38 4.62 -11.92 -9.04
C THR A 38 5.42 -10.63 -9.13
N LEU A 39 6.04 -10.27 -8.02
CA LEU A 39 6.93 -9.12 -7.92
C LEU A 39 8.11 -9.49 -7.04
N THR A 40 9.32 -9.17 -7.48
CA THR A 40 10.52 -9.24 -6.65
C THR A 40 11.27 -7.93 -6.71
N PHE A 41 11.88 -7.53 -5.60
CA PHE A 41 12.72 -6.35 -5.53
C PHE A 41 13.69 -6.41 -4.36
N VAL A 42 14.71 -5.57 -4.43
CA VAL A 42 15.60 -5.26 -3.32
C VAL A 42 15.13 -3.96 -2.68
N GLN A 43 14.82 -4.01 -1.40
CA GLN A 43 14.39 -2.86 -0.61
C GLN A 43 15.55 -2.31 0.19
N GLN A 44 15.91 -1.07 -0.06
CA GLN A 44 16.85 -0.30 0.76
C GLN A 44 16.06 0.52 1.76
N ASN A 45 16.35 0.31 3.05
CA ASN A 45 15.65 0.97 4.14
C ASN A 45 16.52 2.03 4.80
N THR A 46 15.91 3.17 5.11
CA THR A 46 16.47 4.20 5.96
C THR A 46 15.55 4.46 7.15
N ALA A 47 15.94 4.05 8.33
CA ALA A 47 15.23 4.31 9.59
C ALA A 47 15.79 5.56 10.26
N THR A 48 14.91 6.48 10.68
CA THR A 48 15.28 7.68 11.44
C THR A 48 14.73 7.59 12.85
N ALA A 49 15.63 7.45 13.83
CA ALA A 49 15.30 7.42 15.24
C ALA A 49 14.79 8.78 15.74
N PRO A 50 14.08 8.86 16.88
CA PRO A 50 13.60 10.13 17.43
C PRO A 50 14.70 11.15 17.75
N ASP A 51 15.90 10.70 18.10
CA ASP A 51 17.10 11.52 18.34
C ASP A 51 17.84 11.95 17.06
N GLY A 52 17.35 11.53 15.88
CA GLY A 52 17.95 11.82 14.58
C GLY A 52 18.98 10.80 14.10
N GLY A 53 19.26 9.76 14.88
CA GLY A 53 20.13 8.66 14.44
C GLY A 53 19.58 7.96 13.20
N ILE A 54 20.47 7.63 12.24
CA ILE A 54 20.09 6.99 10.98
C ILE A 54 20.63 5.57 10.96
N GLN A 55 19.77 4.62 10.55
CA GLN A 55 20.13 3.22 10.36
C GLN A 55 19.69 2.77 8.96
N HIS A 56 20.56 2.00 8.30
CA HIS A 56 20.27 1.42 6.99
C HIS A 56 20.13 -0.09 7.10
N SER A 57 19.24 -0.66 6.32
CA SER A 57 19.11 -2.11 6.16
C SER A 57 18.64 -2.45 4.77
N THR A 58 18.93 -3.68 4.34
CA THR A 58 18.51 -4.19 3.03
C THR A 58 17.61 -5.39 3.24
N TRP A 59 16.49 -5.43 2.52
CA TRP A 59 15.56 -6.57 2.50
C TRP A 59 15.43 -7.09 1.08
N LEU A 60 15.16 -8.39 0.95
CA LEU A 60 14.80 -9.00 -0.33
C LEU A 60 13.33 -9.38 -0.25
N GLU A 61 12.55 -8.93 -1.22
CA GLU A 61 11.11 -9.15 -1.20
C GLU A 61 10.63 -9.98 -2.38
N TYR A 62 9.68 -10.84 -2.08
CA TYR A 62 9.06 -11.76 -3.03
C TYR A 62 7.56 -11.75 -2.78
N ALA A 63 6.80 -11.25 -3.73
CA ALA A 63 5.33 -11.26 -3.68
C ALA A 63 4.77 -12.23 -4.72
N ALA A 64 3.78 -13.01 -4.34
CA ALA A 64 2.95 -13.81 -5.23
C ALA A 64 1.48 -13.50 -4.95
N LEU A 65 0.88 -12.73 -5.83
CA LEU A 65 -0.41 -12.09 -5.65
C LEU A 65 -1.59 -12.95 -6.12
N PRO A 66 -2.72 -12.89 -5.40
CA PRO A 66 -2.95 -12.13 -4.18
C PRO A 66 -2.44 -12.83 -2.91
N GLY A 67 -2.20 -12.03 -1.87
CA GLY A 67 -2.14 -12.48 -0.48
C GLY A 67 -0.86 -13.18 -0.03
N ARG A 68 0.24 -13.12 -0.76
CA ARG A 68 1.51 -13.73 -0.34
C ARG A 68 2.67 -12.75 -0.52
N LEU A 69 3.40 -12.49 0.59
CA LEU A 69 4.60 -11.66 0.59
C LEU A 69 5.63 -12.28 1.55
N ARG A 70 6.83 -12.48 1.06
CA ARG A 70 8.00 -12.89 1.82
C ARG A 70 9.02 -11.77 1.85
N ILE A 71 9.55 -11.48 3.02
CA ILE A 71 10.59 -10.49 3.27
C ILE A 71 11.77 -11.17 3.95
N ASP A 72 12.92 -11.24 3.28
CA ASP A 72 14.16 -11.76 3.86
C ASP A 72 15.04 -10.60 4.31
N PHE A 73 15.28 -10.47 5.60
CA PHE A 73 16.19 -9.45 6.15
C PHE A 73 17.66 -9.83 5.87
N GLN A 74 18.44 -8.85 5.44
CA GLN A 74 19.86 -9.08 5.21
C GLN A 74 20.68 -8.77 6.50
N PRO A 75 21.82 -9.45 6.71
CA PRO A 75 22.42 -10.47 5.85
C PRO A 75 21.61 -11.78 5.83
N ARG A 76 21.68 -12.49 4.71
CA ARG A 76 20.87 -13.68 4.44
C ARG A 76 21.10 -14.83 5.43
N ASP A 77 22.32 -14.97 5.96
CA ASP A 77 22.70 -15.97 6.96
C ASP A 77 22.04 -15.72 8.34
N SER A 78 21.51 -14.50 8.58
CA SER A 78 20.67 -14.24 9.74
C SER A 78 19.41 -15.12 9.80
N ALA A 79 18.98 -15.63 8.64
CA ALA A 79 17.74 -16.37 8.44
C ALA A 79 16.54 -15.72 9.14
N ALA A 80 16.54 -14.38 9.15
CA ALA A 80 15.49 -13.55 9.75
C ALA A 80 14.59 -12.96 8.65
N GLY A 81 13.33 -12.70 9.00
CA GLY A 81 12.39 -12.07 8.08
C GLY A 81 10.94 -12.24 8.48
N ALA A 82 10.05 -11.89 7.56
CA ALA A 82 8.62 -12.01 7.73
C ALA A 82 7.99 -12.69 6.52
N LEU A 83 6.89 -13.39 6.78
CA LEU A 83 6.08 -14.01 5.75
C LEU A 83 4.61 -13.65 6.01
N PHE A 84 3.97 -13.09 5.00
CA PHE A 84 2.53 -12.83 4.99
C PHE A 84 1.90 -13.84 4.03
N VAL A 85 0.95 -14.60 4.55
CA VAL A 85 0.19 -15.57 3.75
C VAL A 85 -1.27 -15.42 4.09
N ARG A 86 -2.06 -14.95 3.13
CA ARG A 86 -3.45 -14.59 3.33
C ARG A 86 -3.56 -13.54 4.45
N ASP A 87 -4.37 -13.80 5.47
CA ASP A 87 -4.56 -12.88 6.59
C ASP A 87 -3.75 -13.34 7.84
N SER A 88 -2.51 -13.77 7.61
CA SER A 88 -1.60 -14.22 8.67
C SER A 88 -0.19 -13.69 8.45
N GLN A 89 0.46 -13.31 9.55
CA GLN A 89 1.86 -12.91 9.59
C GLN A 89 2.67 -13.94 10.39
N PHE A 90 3.82 -14.33 9.84
CA PHE A 90 4.81 -15.18 10.48
C PHE A 90 6.13 -14.40 10.55
N VAL A 91 6.76 -14.36 11.72
CA VAL A 91 8.06 -13.69 11.92
C VAL A 91 9.11 -14.72 12.30
N PHE A 92 10.27 -14.64 11.66
CA PHE A 92 11.37 -15.57 11.82
C PHE A 92 12.64 -14.87 12.30
N LYS A 93 13.40 -15.53 13.16
CA LYS A 93 14.70 -15.07 13.63
C LYS A 93 15.63 -16.29 13.80
N GLY A 94 16.81 -16.24 13.17
CA GLY A 94 17.74 -17.36 13.18
C GLY A 94 17.14 -18.66 12.64
N GLY A 95 16.34 -18.59 11.59
CA GLY A 95 15.65 -19.71 10.97
C GLY A 95 14.45 -20.27 11.74
N ARG A 96 14.14 -19.72 12.92
CA ARG A 96 13.06 -20.21 13.79
C ARG A 96 11.86 -19.27 13.77
N LEU A 97 10.65 -19.83 13.76
CA LEU A 97 9.42 -19.09 13.93
C LEU A 97 9.36 -18.49 15.34
N THR A 98 9.22 -17.17 15.44
CA THR A 98 9.14 -16.43 16.71
C THR A 98 7.75 -15.85 16.97
N SER A 99 6.95 -15.65 15.93
CA SER A 99 5.56 -15.17 16.04
C SER A 99 4.74 -15.69 14.87
N ALA A 100 3.48 -16.04 15.15
CA ALA A 100 2.44 -16.33 14.15
C ALA A 100 1.15 -15.67 14.62
N THR A 101 0.63 -14.72 13.87
CA THR A 101 -0.55 -13.92 14.25
C THR A 101 -1.50 -13.76 13.08
N ALA A 102 -2.80 -13.68 13.36
CA ALA A 102 -3.76 -13.21 12.38
C ALA A 102 -3.51 -11.71 12.12
N PHE A 103 -3.31 -11.35 10.86
CA PHE A 103 -2.97 -9.99 10.49
C PHE A 103 -3.39 -9.70 9.04
N VAL A 104 -4.42 -8.87 8.90
CA VAL A 104 -4.76 -8.29 7.60
C VAL A 104 -3.83 -7.12 7.33
N HIS A 105 -3.00 -7.24 6.31
CA HIS A 105 -2.00 -6.22 5.96
C HIS A 105 -2.63 -5.13 5.07
N PRO A 106 -2.89 -3.90 5.56
CA PRO A 106 -3.63 -2.89 4.80
C PRO A 106 -2.95 -2.51 3.48
N LEU A 107 -1.61 -2.46 3.44
CA LEU A 107 -0.87 -2.12 2.23
C LEU A 107 -0.90 -3.26 1.20
N MET A 108 -1.00 -4.53 1.63
CA MET A 108 -1.24 -5.65 0.72
C MET A 108 -2.63 -5.57 0.09
N VAL A 109 -3.66 -5.28 0.91
CA VAL A 109 -5.04 -5.15 0.41
C VAL A 109 -5.13 -4.02 -0.61
N LEU A 110 -4.64 -2.82 -0.26
CA LEU A 110 -4.81 -1.60 -1.06
C LEU A 110 -3.84 -1.51 -2.25
N GLY A 111 -2.60 -1.97 -2.06
CA GLY A 111 -1.55 -1.86 -3.08
C GLY A 111 -1.53 -3.01 -4.09
N PHE A 112 -2.11 -4.17 -3.73
CA PHE A 112 -1.98 -5.38 -4.53
C PHE A 112 -3.26 -6.21 -4.65
N ASP A 113 -3.83 -6.69 -3.53
CA ASP A 113 -4.90 -7.70 -3.55
C ASP A 113 -6.19 -7.18 -4.18
N VAL A 114 -6.48 -5.88 -4.06
CA VAL A 114 -7.65 -5.19 -4.64
C VAL A 114 -7.78 -5.42 -6.16
N TYR A 115 -6.69 -5.69 -6.85
CA TYR A 115 -6.69 -5.93 -8.30
C TYR A 115 -7.01 -7.40 -8.66
N PHE A 116 -7.16 -8.28 -7.67
CA PHE A 116 -7.42 -9.73 -7.83
C PHE A 116 -8.64 -10.21 -7.06
N ASP A 117 -8.82 -9.70 -5.83
CA ASP A 117 -9.93 -10.08 -4.96
C ASP A 117 -11.24 -9.46 -5.47
N THR A 118 -12.36 -10.10 -5.16
CA THR A 118 -13.66 -9.47 -5.41
C THR A 118 -13.80 -8.18 -4.59
N VAL A 119 -14.64 -7.27 -5.06
CA VAL A 119 -14.90 -6.00 -4.36
C VAL A 119 -15.41 -6.23 -2.94
N GLU A 120 -16.30 -7.23 -2.77
CA GLU A 120 -16.86 -7.61 -1.47
C GLU A 120 -15.78 -8.07 -0.50
N ARG A 121 -14.83 -8.88 -0.97
CA ARG A 121 -13.71 -9.37 -0.15
C ARG A 121 -12.78 -8.21 0.25
N SER A 122 -12.39 -7.37 -0.69
CA SER A 122 -11.55 -6.20 -0.42
C SER A 122 -12.24 -5.24 0.56
N ALA A 123 -13.53 -4.96 0.34
CA ALA A 123 -14.32 -4.10 1.22
C ALA A 123 -14.44 -4.68 2.64
N ALA A 124 -14.77 -5.96 2.78
CA ALA A 124 -14.91 -6.62 4.08
C ALA A 124 -13.59 -6.57 4.88
N ARG A 125 -12.44 -6.78 4.22
CA ARG A 125 -11.11 -6.69 4.87
C ARG A 125 -10.81 -5.26 5.32
N LEU A 126 -11.13 -4.25 4.52
CA LEU A 126 -10.93 -2.85 4.87
C LEU A 126 -11.88 -2.39 6.00
N GLU A 127 -13.15 -2.80 5.96
CA GLU A 127 -14.11 -2.55 7.04
C GLU A 127 -13.68 -3.23 8.36
N GLN A 128 -13.14 -4.45 8.29
CA GLN A 128 -12.54 -5.14 9.45
C GLN A 128 -11.36 -4.37 10.03
N LEU A 129 -10.59 -3.67 9.20
CA LEU A 129 -9.50 -2.79 9.61
C LEU A 129 -9.98 -1.43 10.12
N GLY A 130 -11.30 -1.15 10.08
CA GLY A 130 -11.91 0.09 10.57
C GLY A 130 -11.93 1.24 9.57
N PHE A 131 -11.85 0.98 8.27
CA PHE A 131 -12.10 2.00 7.24
C PHE A 131 -13.60 2.22 7.04
N ASP A 132 -14.03 3.48 7.03
CA ASP A 132 -15.40 3.87 6.65
C ASP A 132 -15.49 4.04 5.13
N LEU A 133 -16.00 3.03 4.43
CA LEU A 133 -16.17 3.09 2.97
C LEU A 133 -17.35 3.97 2.51
N ALA A 134 -18.17 4.49 3.42
CA ALA A 134 -19.27 5.39 3.09
C ALA A 134 -18.81 6.85 2.97
N THR A 135 -17.79 7.24 3.74
CA THR A 135 -17.26 8.62 3.72
C THR A 135 -16.21 8.74 2.63
N VAL A 136 -16.51 9.54 1.60
CA VAL A 136 -15.62 9.79 0.45
C VAL A 136 -15.66 11.26 0.06
N HIS A 137 -14.49 11.81 -0.25
CA HIS A 137 -14.36 13.12 -0.89
C HIS A 137 -13.25 13.11 -1.93
N GLU A 138 -13.17 14.19 -2.70
CA GLU A 138 -12.09 14.42 -3.65
C GLU A 138 -11.08 15.41 -3.10
N ASP A 139 -9.80 15.21 -3.42
CA ASP A 139 -8.70 16.09 -3.03
C ASP A 139 -7.61 16.07 -4.10
N THR A 140 -6.52 16.77 -3.84
CA THR A 140 -5.32 16.79 -4.68
C THR A 140 -4.11 16.29 -3.89
N TRP A 141 -3.38 15.33 -4.45
CA TRP A 141 -2.15 14.80 -3.86
C TRP A 141 -1.00 14.90 -4.87
N GLN A 142 0.08 15.59 -4.49
CA GLN A 142 1.25 15.80 -5.35
C GLN A 142 0.87 16.32 -6.76
N GLY A 143 -0.11 17.26 -6.82
CA GLY A 143 -0.60 17.84 -8.07
C GLY A 143 -1.54 16.95 -8.89
N ARG A 144 -1.96 15.79 -8.37
CA ARG A 144 -2.85 14.85 -9.05
C ARG A 144 -4.19 14.73 -8.32
N PRO A 145 -5.31 14.61 -9.06
CA PRO A 145 -6.61 14.42 -8.42
C PRO A 145 -6.70 13.03 -7.77
N VAL A 146 -7.24 12.98 -6.56
CA VAL A 146 -7.40 11.75 -5.79
C VAL A 146 -8.80 11.61 -5.21
N TYR A 147 -9.21 10.37 -4.95
CA TYR A 147 -10.28 10.05 -4.02
C TYR A 147 -9.69 9.80 -2.64
N VAL A 148 -10.33 10.33 -1.61
CA VAL A 148 -10.04 10.06 -0.20
C VAL A 148 -11.20 9.27 0.38
N VAL A 149 -10.94 8.09 0.93
CA VAL A 149 -11.93 7.18 1.48
C VAL A 149 -11.65 6.94 2.95
N GLY A 150 -12.64 7.14 3.81
CA GLY A 150 -12.56 6.84 5.24
C GLY A 150 -12.69 8.04 6.17
N ALA A 151 -12.57 9.28 5.66
CA ALA A 151 -12.64 10.49 6.48
C ALA A 151 -13.27 11.67 5.74
N PRO A 152 -13.86 12.66 6.45
CA PRO A 152 -14.33 13.90 5.83
C PRO A 152 -13.16 14.79 5.40
N ALA A 153 -13.45 15.73 4.48
CA ALA A 153 -12.46 16.68 3.99
C ALA A 153 -11.82 17.49 5.13
N GLY A 154 -10.49 17.63 5.07
CA GLY A 154 -9.70 18.34 6.10
C GLY A 154 -9.27 17.48 7.29
N ASP A 155 -9.84 16.29 7.50
CA ASP A 155 -9.37 15.36 8.52
C ASP A 155 -8.07 14.68 8.06
N GLN A 156 -7.00 14.83 8.86
CA GLN A 156 -5.69 14.24 8.60
C GLN A 156 -5.29 13.19 9.65
N HIS A 157 -6.25 12.67 10.42
CA HIS A 157 -5.99 11.75 11.52
C HIS A 157 -6.83 10.47 11.47
N THR A 158 -8.11 10.57 11.14
CA THR A 158 -8.99 9.41 10.99
C THR A 158 -8.47 8.47 9.90
N ARG A 159 -8.63 7.17 10.13
CA ARG A 159 -8.18 6.13 9.20
C ARG A 159 -8.78 6.30 7.83
N GLN A 160 -7.95 6.50 6.83
CA GLN A 160 -8.35 6.80 5.46
C GLN A 160 -7.28 6.33 4.46
N PHE A 161 -7.71 6.00 3.25
CA PHE A 161 -6.80 5.72 2.14
C PHE A 161 -7.10 6.59 0.93
N TRP A 162 -6.07 6.87 0.14
CA TRP A 162 -6.12 7.77 -0.98
C TRP A 162 -5.81 7.03 -2.28
N VAL A 163 -6.60 7.28 -3.33
CA VAL A 163 -6.49 6.62 -4.64
C VAL A 163 -6.34 7.67 -5.73
N ASP A 164 -5.29 7.57 -6.55
CA ASP A 164 -5.11 8.39 -7.76
C ASP A 164 -6.28 8.15 -8.72
N LYS A 165 -7.01 9.21 -9.09
CA LYS A 165 -8.22 9.10 -9.91
C LYS A 165 -7.94 8.67 -11.35
N GLU A 166 -6.78 8.98 -11.91
CA GLU A 166 -6.43 8.67 -13.28
C GLU A 166 -5.86 7.27 -13.43
N ARG A 167 -4.95 6.91 -12.50
CA ARG A 167 -4.29 5.59 -12.50
C ARG A 167 -5.09 4.52 -11.79
N LEU A 168 -5.99 4.90 -10.87
CA LEU A 168 -6.72 3.99 -9.97
C LEU A 168 -5.77 3.09 -9.19
N VAL A 169 -4.72 3.70 -8.62
CA VAL A 169 -3.76 3.08 -7.71
C VAL A 169 -3.79 3.75 -6.34
N PHE A 170 -3.57 2.96 -5.30
CA PHE A 170 -3.42 3.43 -3.94
C PHE A 170 -2.17 4.31 -3.82
N VAL A 171 -2.24 5.47 -3.15
CA VAL A 171 -1.11 6.41 -3.05
C VAL A 171 -0.79 6.85 -1.63
N ARG A 172 -1.72 6.75 -0.68
CA ARG A 172 -1.49 7.22 0.69
C ARG A 172 -2.42 6.54 1.69
N LEU A 173 -1.91 6.24 2.88
CA LEU A 173 -2.66 5.77 4.04
C LEU A 173 -2.42 6.73 5.20
N LEU A 174 -3.49 7.25 5.78
CA LEU A 174 -3.47 7.97 7.07
C LEU A 174 -4.21 7.16 8.10
N GLU A 175 -3.68 7.08 9.32
CA GLU A 175 -4.34 6.43 10.44
C GLU A 175 -3.72 6.87 11.77
N PRO A 176 -4.44 6.72 12.91
CA PRO A 176 -3.82 6.83 14.22
C PRO A 176 -2.61 5.89 14.34
N ALA A 177 -1.49 6.38 14.84
CA ALA A 177 -0.28 5.58 14.96
C ALA A 177 -0.44 4.49 16.02
N GLN A 178 0.03 3.24 15.72
CA GLN A 178 -0.21 2.06 16.54
C GLN A 178 0.30 2.16 17.99
N ARG A 179 1.43 2.85 18.21
CA ARG A 179 2.05 2.98 19.55
C ARG A 179 1.48 4.13 20.38
N ASP A 180 0.92 5.13 19.73
CA ASP A 180 0.36 6.32 20.33
C ASP A 180 -0.72 6.87 19.40
N THR A 181 -1.96 6.54 19.69
CA THR A 181 -3.11 6.87 18.84
C THR A 181 -3.46 8.35 18.81
N THR A 182 -2.81 9.19 19.63
CA THR A 182 -2.91 10.66 19.55
C THR A 182 -2.08 11.23 18.40
N ARG A 183 -1.18 10.44 17.83
CA ARG A 183 -0.31 10.79 16.72
C ARG A 183 -0.84 10.20 15.42
N THR A 184 -0.45 10.80 14.31
CA THR A 184 -0.85 10.34 12.96
C THR A 184 0.30 9.60 12.28
N SER A 185 0.03 8.38 11.81
CA SER A 185 0.83 7.65 10.84
C SER A 185 0.40 8.04 9.44
N ASP A 186 1.36 8.37 8.57
CA ASP A 186 1.15 8.77 7.18
C ASP A 186 2.11 7.94 6.30
N ILE A 187 1.54 7.00 5.53
CA ILE A 187 2.29 6.13 4.64
C ILE A 187 2.03 6.57 3.21
N ARG A 188 3.10 6.88 2.48
CA ARG A 188 3.06 7.46 1.14
C ARG A 188 3.72 6.54 0.14
N PHE A 189 2.98 6.17 -0.90
CA PHE A 189 3.49 5.41 -2.04
C PHE A 189 3.86 6.38 -3.15
N ASN A 190 5.15 6.53 -3.39
CA ASN A 190 5.74 7.50 -4.31
C ASN A 190 6.42 6.79 -5.50
N ASP A 191 6.90 7.60 -6.45
CA ASP A 191 7.69 7.14 -7.61
C ASP A 191 7.06 5.93 -8.31
N TYR A 192 5.79 6.07 -8.70
CA TYR A 192 5.09 5.04 -9.46
C TYR A 192 5.66 4.86 -10.85
N ARG A 193 6.13 3.66 -11.16
CA ARG A 193 6.71 3.25 -12.45
C ARG A 193 5.81 2.24 -13.15
N PRO A 194 5.66 2.31 -14.49
CA PRO A 194 4.94 1.30 -15.25
C PRO A 194 5.62 -0.08 -15.12
N ALA A 195 4.83 -1.13 -14.92
CA ALA A 195 5.31 -2.50 -14.81
C ALA A 195 4.25 -3.46 -15.39
N GLY A 196 4.55 -4.11 -16.52
CA GLY A 196 3.74 -5.19 -17.08
C GLY A 196 2.25 -4.89 -17.29
N GLY A 197 1.89 -3.67 -17.68
CA GLY A 197 0.48 -3.25 -17.80
C GLY A 197 -0.15 -2.72 -16.51
N ALA A 198 0.62 -2.68 -15.43
CA ALA A 198 0.27 -2.19 -14.10
C ALA A 198 1.29 -1.12 -13.61
N TRP A 199 1.39 -0.93 -12.31
CA TRP A 199 2.26 0.06 -11.67
C TRP A 199 2.95 -0.53 -10.44
N VAL A 200 4.20 -0.13 -10.20
CA VAL A 200 4.94 -0.40 -8.97
C VAL A 200 5.35 0.94 -8.36
N SER A 201 5.05 1.16 -7.09
CA SER A 201 5.68 2.24 -6.31
C SER A 201 7.12 1.85 -6.04
N ALA A 202 8.08 2.69 -6.43
CA ALA A 202 9.50 2.43 -6.19
C ALA A 202 10.03 3.09 -4.90
N GLU A 203 9.18 3.83 -4.20
CA GLU A 203 9.50 4.44 -2.92
C GLU A 203 8.27 4.44 -2.01
N VAL A 204 8.45 4.05 -0.74
CA VAL A 204 7.41 4.16 0.30
C VAL A 204 7.99 4.89 1.51
N ALA A 205 7.37 6.00 1.89
CA ALA A 205 7.76 6.80 3.04
C ALA A 205 6.74 6.64 4.18
N PHE A 206 7.24 6.39 5.39
CA PHE A 206 6.44 6.29 6.61
C PHE A 206 6.76 7.49 7.51
N LEU A 207 5.75 8.30 7.79
CA LEU A 207 5.88 9.48 8.63
C LEU A 207 5.03 9.31 9.89
N VAL A 208 5.44 9.98 10.96
CA VAL A 208 4.64 10.17 12.17
C VAL A 208 4.61 11.65 12.49
N ASP A 209 3.42 12.26 12.51
CA ASP A 209 3.20 13.71 12.63
C ASP A 209 4.06 14.50 11.64
N GLY A 210 4.04 14.08 10.37
CA GLY A 210 4.79 14.72 9.28
C GLY A 210 6.31 14.53 9.31
N LYS A 211 6.87 13.81 10.30
CA LYS A 211 8.31 13.52 10.39
C LYS A 211 8.57 12.13 9.87
N GLN A 212 9.40 12.00 8.81
CA GLN A 212 9.80 10.72 8.26
C GLN A 212 10.52 9.88 9.32
N ARG A 213 10.07 8.64 9.50
CA ARG A 213 10.62 7.65 10.42
C ARG A 213 11.22 6.47 9.71
N TRP A 214 10.69 6.16 8.52
CA TRP A 214 11.17 5.07 7.71
C TRP A 214 10.98 5.42 6.24
N LEU A 215 11.98 5.09 5.42
CA LEU A 215 11.94 5.22 3.97
C LEU A 215 12.36 3.89 3.36
N GLU A 216 11.58 3.42 2.41
CA GLU A 216 11.86 2.27 1.58
C GLU A 216 12.12 2.73 0.15
N GLN A 217 13.21 2.27 -0.46
CA GLN A 217 13.52 2.54 -1.85
C GLN A 217 13.78 1.20 -2.55
N TYR A 218 13.05 0.95 -3.64
CA TYR A 218 13.04 -0.33 -4.32
C TYR A 218 13.91 -0.29 -5.56
N THR A 219 14.81 -1.25 -5.63
CA THR A 219 15.71 -1.49 -6.77
C THR A 219 15.55 -2.92 -7.28
N GLU A 220 16.11 -3.24 -8.44
CA GLU A 220 16.02 -4.56 -9.06
C GLU A 220 14.58 -5.09 -9.17
N ILE A 221 13.64 -4.19 -9.42
CA ILE A 221 12.22 -4.52 -9.54
C ILE A 221 12.01 -5.42 -10.76
N ARG A 222 11.40 -6.61 -10.54
CA ARG A 222 11.06 -7.57 -11.58
C ARG A 222 9.65 -8.11 -11.36
N THR A 223 8.86 -8.13 -12.42
CA THR A 223 7.53 -8.73 -12.45
C THR A 223 7.58 -10.05 -13.22
N GLU A 224 6.57 -10.92 -13.04
CA GLU A 224 6.39 -12.21 -13.73
C GLU A 224 7.56 -13.20 -13.53
N THR A 225 8.31 -13.07 -12.43
CA THR A 225 9.33 -14.04 -12.04
C THR A 225 8.65 -15.31 -11.54
N ALA A 226 9.08 -16.49 -11.99
CA ALA A 226 8.60 -17.76 -11.45
C ALA A 226 9.04 -17.91 -9.98
N LEU A 227 8.08 -18.01 -9.07
CA LEU A 227 8.31 -18.18 -7.65
C LEU A 227 7.67 -19.50 -7.19
N PRO A 228 8.45 -20.44 -6.61
CA PRO A 228 7.90 -21.71 -6.15
C PRO A 228 6.98 -21.48 -4.93
N ASP A 229 5.88 -22.22 -4.81
CA ASP A 229 4.95 -22.13 -3.69
C ASP A 229 5.62 -22.43 -2.34
N SER A 230 6.66 -23.25 -2.33
CA SER A 230 7.49 -23.55 -1.16
C SER A 230 8.10 -22.30 -0.51
N LEU A 231 8.31 -21.23 -1.29
CA LEU A 231 8.84 -19.96 -0.81
C LEU A 231 7.90 -19.29 0.21
N PHE A 232 6.60 -19.56 0.10
CA PHE A 232 5.54 -19.01 0.94
C PHE A 232 4.99 -20.00 1.97
N ASP A 233 5.63 -21.17 2.16
CA ASP A 233 5.28 -22.10 3.24
C ASP A 233 6.09 -21.77 4.51
N PRO A 234 5.44 -21.34 5.61
CA PRO A 234 6.14 -20.99 6.84
C PRO A 234 6.92 -22.16 7.46
N ARG A 235 6.53 -23.42 7.17
CA ARG A 235 7.25 -24.62 7.66
C ARG A 235 8.57 -24.86 6.92
N ARG A 236 8.75 -24.23 5.77
CA ARG A 236 9.95 -24.32 4.91
C ARG A 236 10.86 -23.11 5.02
N TRP A 237 10.64 -22.24 6.01
CA TRP A 237 11.53 -21.10 6.24
C TRP A 237 12.96 -21.56 6.54
N GLY A 238 13.94 -20.97 5.89
CA GLY A 238 15.35 -21.34 6.05
C GLY A 238 15.80 -22.55 5.20
N SER A 239 14.90 -23.25 4.53
CA SER A 239 15.28 -24.26 3.53
C SER A 239 15.91 -23.60 2.29
N PRO A 240 16.80 -24.32 1.56
CA PRO A 240 17.31 -23.83 0.28
C PRO A 240 16.16 -23.38 -0.61
N LYS A 241 16.37 -22.25 -1.30
CA LYS A 241 15.44 -21.77 -2.33
C LYS A 241 15.84 -22.47 -3.63
N ASP A 242 15.10 -23.50 -3.99
CA ASP A 242 15.27 -24.23 -5.24
C ASP A 242 14.95 -23.32 -6.44
#